data_0ba3bc88215235d58c517fc2bc1f408a
#
_entry.id   0ba3bc88215235d58c517fc2bc1f408a
#
_cell.length_a   1.000
_cell.length_b   1.000
_cell.length_c   1.000
_cell.angle_alpha   90.00
_cell.angle_beta   90.00
_cell.angle_gamma   90.00
#
_symmetry.space_group_name_H-M   'P 1'
#
loop_
_entity.id
_entity.type
_entity.pdbx_description
1 polymer ?
#
loop_
_entity_poly.entity_id
_entity_poly.type
_entity_poly.pdbx_seq_one_letter_code
_entity_poly.pdbx_strand_id
1 'polypeptide(L)'
;PQFVPPGRALVLYTETETGRAFWVTSYPFAQYVRHAWAGAWVCSAFRNEGAGVASEMIRDAVAATRAYFGEPPDPGLVTFIDRRKVRPTMVHGLKTWGYTYKLAGFREVGETKGGLLALQLLPGDMPPPEAARETPP
;
A
#
# COMPACT_ATOMS: atom_id res chain seq x y z
N PRO A 1 -18.39 8.49 -5.12
CA PRO A 1 -17.33 9.26 -5.80
C PRO A 1 -16.03 8.48 -5.90
N GLN A 2 -15.32 8.75 -6.96
CA GLN A 2 -14.05 8.14 -7.26
C GLN A 2 -12.93 8.99 -6.67
N PHE A 3 -12.12 8.41 -5.80
CA PHE A 3 -11.05 9.13 -5.12
C PHE A 3 -9.64 8.77 -5.64
N VAL A 4 -9.55 7.88 -6.62
CA VAL A 4 -8.26 7.54 -7.22
C VAL A 4 -8.13 8.22 -8.59
N PRO A 5 -6.90 8.57 -9.03
CA PRO A 5 -6.69 9.12 -10.37
C PRO A 5 -7.15 8.16 -11.45
N PRO A 6 -7.46 8.67 -12.66
CA PRO A 6 -7.76 7.78 -13.80
C PRO A 6 -6.67 6.74 -14.01
N GLY A 7 -7.08 5.50 -14.22
CA GLY A 7 -6.18 4.36 -14.37
C GLY A 7 -6.88 3.07 -14.00
N ARG A 8 -6.10 2.06 -13.62
CA ARG A 8 -6.62 0.77 -13.16
C ARG A 8 -6.56 0.70 -11.64
N ALA A 9 -7.46 -0.04 -11.04
CA ALA A 9 -7.48 -0.24 -9.59
C ALA A 9 -7.77 -1.69 -9.25
N LEU A 10 -7.21 -2.14 -8.13
CA LEU A 10 -7.47 -3.45 -7.53
C LEU A 10 -7.94 -3.22 -6.10
N VAL A 11 -9.08 -3.82 -5.76
CA VAL A 11 -9.60 -3.79 -4.40
C VAL A 11 -9.57 -5.22 -3.85
N LEU A 12 -8.89 -5.39 -2.74
CA LEU A 12 -8.82 -6.66 -2.02
C LEU A 12 -9.55 -6.52 -0.69
N TYR A 13 -10.33 -7.53 -0.36
CA TYR A 13 -11.09 -7.57 0.88
C TYR A 13 -10.96 -8.95 1.51
N THR A 14 -10.80 -8.99 2.82
CA THR A 14 -10.83 -10.24 3.56
C THR A 14 -11.61 -10.08 4.85
N GLU A 15 -12.25 -11.17 5.26
CA GLU A 15 -12.95 -11.26 6.52
C GLU A 15 -12.54 -12.55 7.22
N THR A 16 -12.21 -12.44 8.50
CA THR A 16 -11.79 -13.55 9.35
C THR A 16 -12.69 -13.61 10.57
N GLU A 17 -12.50 -14.60 11.43
CA GLU A 17 -13.25 -14.69 12.68
C GLU A 17 -12.99 -13.52 13.62
N THR A 18 -11.83 -12.86 13.49
CA THR A 18 -11.44 -11.78 14.38
C THR A 18 -11.66 -10.38 13.81
N GLY A 19 -11.96 -10.26 12.51
CA GLY A 19 -12.18 -8.95 11.92
C GLY A 19 -12.10 -8.96 10.40
N ARG A 20 -11.89 -7.79 9.83
CA ARG A 20 -11.84 -7.59 8.38
C ARG A 20 -10.73 -6.62 8.01
N ALA A 21 -10.35 -6.67 6.74
CA ALA A 21 -9.37 -5.75 6.19
C ALA A 21 -9.66 -5.49 4.72
N PHE A 22 -9.22 -4.32 4.24
CA PHE A 22 -9.25 -4.04 2.81
C PHE A 22 -8.00 -3.29 2.39
N TRP A 23 -7.72 -3.42 1.09
CA TRP A 23 -6.56 -2.82 0.44
C TRP A 23 -6.98 -2.34 -0.93
N VAL A 24 -6.54 -1.16 -1.30
CA VAL A 24 -6.77 -0.61 -2.64
C VAL A 24 -5.43 -0.20 -3.24
N THR A 25 -5.08 -0.83 -4.36
CA THR A 25 -3.93 -0.41 -5.16
C THR A 25 -4.46 0.17 -6.46
N SER A 26 -3.95 1.32 -6.85
CA SER A 26 -4.24 1.89 -8.15
C SER A 26 -2.98 1.96 -9.01
N TYR A 27 -3.18 1.85 -10.30
CA TYR A 27 -2.14 2.03 -11.31
C TYR A 27 -2.56 3.22 -12.16
N PRO A 28 -2.37 4.45 -11.64
CA PRO A 28 -2.84 5.66 -12.32
C PRO A 28 -2.04 5.90 -13.59
N PHE A 29 -2.67 6.55 -14.57
CA PHE A 29 -1.95 7.02 -15.75
C PHE A 29 -0.96 8.10 -15.31
N ALA A 30 0.31 7.95 -15.68
CA ALA A 30 1.38 8.85 -15.24
C ALA A 30 1.10 10.33 -15.56
N GLN A 31 0.40 10.60 -16.65
CA GLN A 31 0.06 11.95 -17.07
C GLN A 31 -0.87 12.70 -16.07
N TYR A 32 -1.57 11.97 -15.20
CA TYR A 32 -2.44 12.55 -14.18
C TYR A 32 -1.81 12.58 -12.79
N VAL A 33 -0.56 12.14 -12.66
CA VAL A 33 0.12 12.07 -11.37
C VAL A 33 0.95 13.35 -11.17
N ARG A 34 0.85 13.92 -9.98
CA ARG A 34 1.50 15.20 -9.62
C ARG A 34 2.64 15.06 -8.62
N HIS A 35 3.02 13.85 -8.24
CA HIS A 35 4.12 13.62 -7.31
C HIS A 35 5.36 13.08 -8.05
N ALA A 36 6.47 12.99 -7.32
CA ALA A 36 7.76 12.59 -7.89
C ALA A 36 7.82 11.11 -8.32
N TRP A 37 6.85 10.29 -7.92
CA TRP A 37 6.83 8.85 -8.20
C TRP A 37 5.81 8.49 -9.29
N ALA A 38 5.67 9.33 -10.28
CA ALA A 38 4.81 9.06 -11.43
C ALA A 38 5.22 7.74 -12.09
N GLY A 39 4.22 6.92 -12.43
CA GLY A 39 4.43 5.59 -12.99
C GLY A 39 4.38 4.46 -11.95
N ALA A 40 4.51 4.77 -10.66
CA ALA A 40 4.39 3.78 -9.60
C ALA A 40 2.95 3.31 -9.41
N TRP A 41 2.78 2.10 -8.91
CA TRP A 41 1.51 1.71 -8.30
C TRP A 41 1.32 2.52 -7.01
N VAL A 42 0.09 2.80 -6.65
CA VAL A 42 -0.21 3.56 -5.44
C VAL A 42 -1.15 2.76 -4.54
N CYS A 43 -0.72 2.51 -3.30
CA CYS A 43 -1.63 2.02 -2.27
C CYS A 43 -2.44 3.23 -1.80
N SER A 44 -3.68 3.31 -2.26
CA SER A 44 -4.58 4.42 -1.95
C SER A 44 -5.23 4.26 -0.59
N ALA A 45 -5.39 3.02 -0.13
CA ALA A 45 -6.00 2.72 1.15
C ALA A 45 -5.60 1.34 1.63
N PHE A 46 -5.33 1.24 2.91
CA PHE A 46 -5.21 -0.04 3.61
C PHE A 46 -5.80 0.14 5.00
N ARG A 47 -6.70 -0.75 5.36
CA ARG A 47 -7.30 -0.74 6.68
C ARG A 47 -7.41 -2.17 7.18
N ASN A 48 -6.88 -2.41 8.39
CA ASN A 48 -6.97 -3.68 9.07
C ASN A 48 -7.78 -3.50 10.34
N GLU A 49 -8.93 -4.12 10.39
CA GLU A 49 -9.83 -4.11 11.54
C GLU A 49 -9.82 -5.48 12.21
N GLY A 50 -8.63 -5.90 12.64
CA GLY A 50 -8.46 -7.13 13.41
C GLY A 50 -8.42 -8.42 12.60
N ALA A 51 -8.28 -8.35 11.27
CA ALA A 51 -8.28 -9.56 10.43
C ALA A 51 -7.01 -10.39 10.56
N GLY A 52 -5.89 -9.77 10.92
CA GLY A 52 -4.61 -10.45 11.04
C GLY A 52 -3.47 -9.49 11.34
N VAL A 53 -2.24 -9.95 11.15
CA VAL A 53 -1.05 -9.13 11.33
C VAL A 53 -0.90 -8.18 10.14
N ALA A 54 -0.91 -6.88 10.42
CA ALA A 54 -0.96 -5.86 9.38
C ALA A 54 0.18 -5.96 8.36
N SER A 55 1.43 -6.14 8.81
CA SER A 55 2.58 -6.23 7.90
C SER A 55 2.52 -7.45 6.98
N GLU A 56 2.04 -8.57 7.48
CA GLU A 56 1.84 -9.79 6.68
C GLU A 56 0.73 -9.58 5.66
N MET A 57 -0.35 -8.92 6.04
CA MET A 57 -1.45 -8.60 5.14
C MET A 57 -1.03 -7.65 4.03
N ILE A 58 -0.16 -6.68 4.33
CA ILE A 58 0.41 -5.79 3.31
C ILE A 58 1.21 -6.61 2.30
N ARG A 59 2.07 -7.52 2.76
CA ARG A 59 2.85 -8.36 1.84
C ARG A 59 1.97 -9.27 0.99
N ASP A 60 0.93 -9.85 1.57
CA ASP A 60 -0.03 -10.68 0.83
C ASP A 60 -0.75 -9.84 -0.23
N ALA A 61 -1.13 -8.62 0.11
CA ALA A 61 -1.78 -7.69 -0.82
C ALA A 61 -0.84 -7.28 -1.96
N VAL A 62 0.44 -7.07 -1.68
CA VAL A 62 1.44 -6.78 -2.72
C VAL A 62 1.61 -7.98 -3.65
N ALA A 63 1.68 -9.18 -3.12
CA ALA A 63 1.77 -10.41 -3.92
C ALA A 63 0.56 -10.56 -4.85
N ALA A 64 -0.64 -10.31 -4.35
CA ALA A 64 -1.87 -10.32 -5.13
C ALA A 64 -1.89 -9.22 -6.18
N THR A 65 -1.39 -8.04 -5.85
CA THR A 65 -1.29 -6.91 -6.77
C THR A 65 -0.38 -7.26 -7.95
N ARG A 66 0.76 -7.88 -7.69
CA ARG A 66 1.67 -8.36 -8.74
C ARG A 66 1.00 -9.40 -9.64
N ALA A 67 0.27 -10.33 -9.04
CA ALA A 67 -0.45 -11.35 -9.82
C ALA A 67 -1.51 -10.71 -10.72
N TYR A 68 -2.15 -9.64 -10.26
CA TYR A 68 -3.23 -8.97 -10.99
C TYR A 68 -2.71 -8.04 -12.08
N PHE A 69 -1.76 -7.16 -11.76
CA PHE A 69 -1.23 -6.17 -12.70
C PHE A 69 -0.05 -6.68 -13.53
N GLY A 70 0.64 -7.73 -13.09
CA GLY A 70 1.84 -8.22 -13.76
C GLY A 70 3.12 -7.61 -13.18
N GLU A 71 4.15 -7.47 -14.01
CA GLU A 71 5.43 -6.92 -13.57
C GLU A 71 5.26 -5.52 -12.97
N PRO A 72 5.83 -5.28 -11.77
CA PRO A 72 5.76 -3.97 -11.18
C PRO A 72 6.57 -2.95 -11.98
N PRO A 73 6.12 -1.69 -12.01
CA PRO A 73 6.89 -0.62 -12.64
C PRO A 73 8.19 -0.36 -11.88
N ASP A 74 9.17 0.27 -12.52
CA ASP A 74 10.47 0.56 -11.91
C ASP A 74 10.38 1.29 -10.56
N PRO A 75 9.49 2.29 -10.38
CA PRO A 75 9.34 2.93 -9.06
C PRO A 75 8.61 2.05 -8.03
N GLY A 76 8.07 0.91 -8.44
CA GLY A 76 7.39 -0.02 -7.54
C GLY A 76 6.04 0.49 -7.05
N LEU A 77 5.83 0.36 -5.75
CA LEU A 77 4.60 0.72 -5.08
C LEU A 77 4.87 1.82 -4.07
N VAL A 78 4.06 2.88 -4.09
CA VAL A 78 4.18 3.97 -3.12
C VAL A 78 2.89 4.09 -2.32
N THR A 79 3.01 4.61 -1.10
CA THR A 79 1.88 5.01 -0.30
C THR A 79 2.21 6.33 0.40
N PHE A 80 1.18 7.11 0.71
CA PHE A 80 1.34 8.43 1.30
C PHE A 80 0.59 8.48 2.63
N ILE A 81 1.23 9.06 3.65
CA ILE A 81 0.66 9.16 4.99
C ILE A 81 0.54 10.62 5.37
N ASP A 82 -0.66 11.03 5.78
CA ASP A 82 -0.87 12.35 6.36
C ASP A 82 -0.60 12.27 7.88
N ARG A 83 0.58 12.75 8.28
CA ARG A 83 1.01 12.70 9.68
C ARG A 83 0.14 13.53 10.62
N ARG A 84 -0.66 14.44 10.07
CA ARG A 84 -1.61 15.24 10.85
C ARG A 84 -2.86 14.45 11.22
N LYS A 85 -3.16 13.38 10.48
CA LYS A 85 -4.38 12.57 10.63
C LYS A 85 -4.14 11.20 11.22
N VAL A 86 -2.90 10.73 11.21
CA VAL A 86 -2.52 9.37 11.63
C VAL A 86 -1.60 9.46 12.83
N ARG A 87 -1.92 8.72 13.89
CA ARG A 87 -1.06 8.64 15.07
C ARG A 87 0.20 7.83 14.77
N PRO A 88 1.38 8.28 15.23
CA PRO A 88 2.59 7.50 15.08
C PRO A 88 2.61 6.29 16.00
N THR A 89 3.39 5.28 15.64
CA THR A 89 3.78 4.19 16.52
C THR A 89 5.07 4.58 17.22
N MET A 90 5.16 4.34 18.52
CA MET A 90 6.40 4.58 19.26
C MET A 90 7.32 3.37 19.10
N VAL A 91 8.50 3.60 18.52
CA VAL A 91 9.50 2.55 18.30
C VAL A 91 10.81 3.05 18.92
N HIS A 92 11.30 2.35 19.95
CA HIS A 92 12.50 2.76 20.69
C HIS A 92 12.44 4.22 21.15
N GLY A 93 11.27 4.67 21.61
CA GLY A 93 11.08 6.03 22.08
C GLY A 93 10.90 7.09 20.99
N LEU A 94 10.92 6.70 19.73
CA LEU A 94 10.77 7.61 18.58
C LEU A 94 9.40 7.46 17.94
N LYS A 95 8.81 8.58 17.55
CA LYS A 95 7.55 8.59 16.79
C LYS A 95 7.83 8.08 15.38
N THR A 96 7.12 7.03 14.97
CA THR A 96 7.30 6.38 13.67
C THR A 96 5.95 6.28 12.96
N TRP A 97 5.86 6.86 11.76
CA TRP A 97 4.68 6.73 10.91
C TRP A 97 4.93 5.63 9.89
N GLY A 98 3.86 4.89 9.55
CA GLY A 98 3.96 3.82 8.57
C GLY A 98 4.78 2.62 9.02
N TYR A 99 4.81 2.35 10.32
CA TYR A 99 5.61 1.27 10.88
C TYR A 99 5.26 -0.09 10.27
N THR A 100 3.97 -0.39 10.07
CA THR A 100 3.54 -1.65 9.47
C THR A 100 4.00 -1.78 8.03
N TYR A 101 4.01 -0.68 7.27
CA TYR A 101 4.58 -0.66 5.93
C TYR A 101 6.08 -0.90 5.96
N LYS A 102 6.78 -0.29 6.90
CA LYS A 102 8.24 -0.47 7.06
C LYS A 102 8.57 -1.92 7.40
N LEU A 103 7.78 -2.57 8.26
CA LEU A 103 7.92 -4.00 8.55
C LEU A 103 7.67 -4.86 7.31
N ALA A 104 6.85 -4.39 6.39
CA ALA A 104 6.57 -5.07 5.12
C ALA A 104 7.63 -4.80 4.05
N GLY A 105 8.63 -3.98 4.33
CA GLY A 105 9.76 -3.72 3.43
C GLY A 105 9.78 -2.34 2.79
N PHE A 106 8.79 -1.50 3.06
CA PHE A 106 8.76 -0.12 2.54
C PHE A 106 9.83 0.73 3.20
N ARG A 107 10.29 1.74 2.48
CA ARG A 107 11.24 2.74 2.98
C ARG A 107 10.63 4.13 2.86
N GLU A 108 10.96 4.98 3.82
CA GLU A 108 10.60 6.38 3.78
C GLU A 108 11.48 7.08 2.73
N VAL A 109 10.87 7.75 1.76
CA VAL A 109 11.60 8.32 0.62
C VAL A 109 11.40 9.82 0.44
N GLY A 110 10.63 10.45 1.28
CA GLY A 110 10.46 11.90 1.26
C GLY A 110 9.04 12.36 1.53
N GLU A 111 8.75 13.56 1.07
CA GLU A 111 7.45 14.18 1.26
C GLU A 111 6.91 14.72 -0.07
N THR A 112 5.59 14.79 -0.18
CA THR A 112 4.93 15.49 -1.28
C THR A 112 4.91 16.99 -0.99
N LYS A 113 4.56 17.79 -2.00
CA LYS A 113 4.38 19.24 -1.82
C LYS A 113 3.31 19.57 -0.79
N GLY A 114 2.32 18.71 -0.64
CA GLY A 114 1.25 18.87 0.35
C GLY A 114 1.63 18.40 1.75
N GLY A 115 2.86 17.93 1.97
CA GLY A 115 3.34 17.50 3.28
C GLY A 115 3.01 16.06 3.64
N LEU A 116 2.61 15.23 2.69
CA LEU A 116 2.38 13.80 2.92
C LEU A 116 3.72 13.07 2.94
N LEU A 117 3.88 12.19 3.92
CA LEU A 117 5.05 11.32 3.99
C LEU A 117 4.94 10.23 2.95
N ALA A 118 5.98 10.04 2.14
CA ALA A 118 6.00 9.02 1.10
C ALA A 118 6.81 7.81 1.55
N LEU A 119 6.22 6.63 1.38
CA LEU A 119 6.88 5.34 1.60
C LEU A 119 6.86 4.56 0.30
N GLN A 120 7.95 3.86 0.00
CA GLN A 120 8.13 3.16 -1.28
C GLN A 120 8.61 1.74 -1.07
N LEU A 121 8.02 0.81 -1.82
CA LEU A 121 8.46 -0.57 -1.91
C LEU A 121 8.92 -0.83 -3.34
N LEU A 122 10.22 -1.04 -3.50
CA LEU A 122 10.81 -1.30 -4.82
C LEU A 122 10.53 -2.75 -5.26
N PRO A 123 10.51 -3.02 -6.58
CA PRO A 123 10.21 -4.36 -7.09
C PRO A 123 11.08 -5.47 -6.47
N GLY A 124 12.35 -5.21 -6.25
CA GLY A 124 13.28 -6.17 -5.67
C GLY A 124 12.98 -6.56 -4.22
N ASP A 125 12.20 -5.74 -3.51
CA ASP A 125 11.82 -6.00 -2.12
C ASP A 125 10.41 -6.55 -1.99
N MET A 126 9.70 -6.71 -3.09
CA MET A 126 8.35 -7.26 -3.11
C MET A 126 8.36 -8.79 -2.96
N PRO A 127 7.33 -9.37 -2.34
CA PRO A 127 7.15 -10.82 -2.39
C PRO A 127 6.83 -11.28 -3.82
N PRO A 128 7.05 -12.56 -4.14
CA PRO A 128 6.67 -13.08 -5.45
C PRO A 128 5.16 -12.97 -5.67
N PRO A 129 4.70 -12.90 -6.93
CA PRO A 129 3.27 -12.79 -7.22
C PRO A 129 2.51 -14.03 -6.73
N GLU A 130 1.38 -13.80 -6.11
CA GLU A 130 0.49 -14.85 -5.65
C GLU A 130 -0.95 -14.33 -5.73
N ALA A 131 -1.77 -14.95 -6.56
CA ALA A 131 -3.15 -14.52 -6.74
C ALA A 131 -3.94 -14.57 -5.45
N ALA A 132 -4.82 -13.58 -5.26
CA ALA A 132 -5.73 -13.57 -4.14
C ALA A 132 -6.64 -14.81 -4.21
N ARG A 133 -6.88 -15.43 -3.05
CA ARG A 133 -7.77 -16.58 -2.97
C ARG A 133 -9.20 -16.11 -2.79
N GLU A 134 -10.11 -16.72 -3.54
CA GLU A 134 -11.53 -16.53 -3.30
C GLU A 134 -11.97 -17.44 -2.17
N THR A 135 -12.72 -16.88 -1.22
CA THR A 135 -13.31 -17.69 -0.17
C THR A 135 -14.48 -18.46 -0.77
N PRO A 136 -14.55 -19.80 -0.59
CA PRO A 136 -15.70 -20.55 -1.05
C PRO A 136 -16.99 -20.02 -0.44
N PRO A 137 -18.08 -20.00 -1.21
CA PRO A 137 -19.35 -19.50 -0.70
C PRO A 137 -19.90 -20.38 0.43
#